data_141d6338fc8648971cdefaf3d6da3fff
#
_entry.id   141d6338fc8648971cdefaf3d6da3fff
#
_cell.length_a   1.000
_cell.length_b   1.000
_cell.length_c   1.000
_cell.angle_alpha   90.00
_cell.angle_beta   90.00
_cell.angle_gamma   90.00
#
_symmetry.space_group_name_H-M   'P 1'
#
loop_
_entity.id
_entity.type
_entity.pdbx_description
1 polymer ?
#
loop_
_entity_poly.entity_id
_entity_poly.type
_entity_poly.pdbx_seq_one_letter_code
_entity_poly.pdbx_strand_id
1 'polypeptide(L)'
;MRIDIISVVPELIKGFFDYSIIKRAIDKLLVEVYFHNLHDYANNAYRQVDDYQFGGGAGMVMMIEPIDKCITTLKAERQYDEVIFLTPDGETLQQKTANKLSLSENLIILCGHFKGVDQRVRDHFITKEISIGDYVLSGGELGAAVLCDAVIRLIPGVLSDETSALTDSFQDNLLAPPVYTRPANYKGWEVPEVLTSGNTPKIEQWREEMAYQRTKERRPDLLK
;
A
#
# COMPACT_ATOMS: atom_id res chain seq x y z
N MET A 1 -3.58 12.26 8.21
CA MET A 1 -3.96 11.69 6.88
C MET A 1 -5.33 11.08 6.95
N ARG A 2 -6.18 11.22 5.92
CA ARG A 2 -7.42 10.46 5.77
C ARG A 2 -7.36 9.57 4.52
N ILE A 3 -7.85 8.34 4.63
CA ILE A 3 -7.92 7.36 3.55
C ILE A 3 -9.37 6.86 3.46
N ASP A 4 -10.00 7.06 2.31
CA ASP A 4 -11.33 6.57 1.99
C ASP A 4 -11.21 5.40 1.00
N ILE A 5 -11.61 4.20 1.42
CA ILE A 5 -11.51 2.97 0.64
C ILE A 5 -12.89 2.60 0.10
N ILE A 6 -13.03 2.60 -1.22
CA ILE A 6 -14.26 2.24 -1.94
C ILE A 6 -14.13 0.77 -2.38
N SER A 7 -15.07 -0.07 -1.97
CA SER A 7 -15.06 -1.51 -2.28
C SER A 7 -16.47 -2.05 -2.39
N VAL A 8 -16.65 -3.14 -3.13
CA VAL A 8 -17.88 -3.93 -3.16
C VAL A 8 -17.97 -4.90 -1.97
N VAL A 9 -16.82 -5.24 -1.35
CA VAL A 9 -16.74 -6.15 -0.21
C VAL A 9 -15.75 -5.60 0.84
N PRO A 10 -16.02 -4.47 1.47
CA PRO A 10 -15.08 -3.83 2.41
C PRO A 10 -14.75 -4.72 3.63
N GLU A 11 -15.60 -5.68 3.98
CA GLU A 11 -15.37 -6.63 5.07
C GLU A 11 -14.12 -7.47 4.90
N LEU A 12 -13.67 -7.69 3.65
CA LEU A 12 -12.44 -8.46 3.36
C LEU A 12 -11.18 -7.88 4.00
N ILE A 13 -11.14 -6.57 4.21
CA ILE A 13 -9.91 -5.89 4.69
C ILE A 13 -10.08 -5.16 6.01
N LYS A 14 -11.30 -5.00 6.53
CA LYS A 14 -11.53 -4.27 7.80
C LYS A 14 -10.67 -4.81 8.93
N GLY A 15 -10.57 -6.13 9.07
CA GLY A 15 -9.78 -6.76 10.13
C GLY A 15 -8.28 -6.46 10.07
N PHE A 16 -7.73 -6.10 8.91
CA PHE A 16 -6.33 -5.66 8.79
C PHE A 16 -6.06 -4.38 9.60
N PHE A 17 -7.02 -3.47 9.68
CA PHE A 17 -6.90 -2.19 10.37
C PHE A 17 -7.10 -2.27 11.88
N ASP A 18 -7.51 -3.42 12.40
CA ASP A 18 -7.79 -3.63 13.82
C ASP A 18 -6.58 -4.08 14.64
N TYR A 19 -5.39 -4.22 14.02
CA TYR A 19 -4.22 -4.78 14.70
C TYR A 19 -2.94 -3.98 14.41
N SER A 20 -1.90 -4.26 15.23
CA SER A 20 -0.52 -3.83 15.05
C SER A 20 -0.33 -2.30 14.99
N ILE A 21 0.63 -1.85 14.18
CA ILE A 21 1.00 -0.43 14.06
C ILE A 21 -0.11 0.40 13.41
N ILE A 22 -0.87 -0.20 12.49
CA ILE A 22 -1.96 0.48 11.79
C ILE A 22 -3.07 0.87 12.78
N LYS A 23 -3.52 -0.08 13.62
CA LYS A 23 -4.48 0.23 14.67
C LYS A 23 -3.97 1.33 15.60
N ARG A 24 -2.70 1.25 16.03
CA ARG A 24 -2.11 2.27 16.90
C ARG A 24 -2.07 3.65 16.24
N ALA A 25 -1.82 3.71 14.93
CA ALA A 25 -1.86 4.96 14.18
C ALA A 25 -3.27 5.57 14.15
N ILE A 26 -4.30 4.73 13.97
CA ILE A 26 -5.71 5.13 14.03
C ILE A 26 -6.08 5.61 15.43
N ASP A 27 -5.76 4.83 16.47
CA ASP A 27 -6.04 5.18 17.87
C ASP A 27 -5.37 6.50 18.30
N LYS A 28 -4.22 6.83 17.72
CA LYS A 28 -3.50 8.10 17.94
C LYS A 28 -3.98 9.24 17.04
N LEU A 29 -4.98 9.02 16.20
CA LEU A 29 -5.50 9.98 15.22
C LEU A 29 -4.44 10.50 14.21
N LEU A 30 -3.39 9.72 13.95
CA LEU A 30 -2.40 10.01 12.92
C LEU A 30 -2.94 9.72 11.51
N VAL A 31 -3.86 8.73 11.44
CA VAL A 31 -4.58 8.39 10.22
C VAL A 31 -6.03 8.05 10.56
N GLU A 32 -6.93 8.43 9.66
CA GLU A 32 -8.33 8.04 9.67
C GLU A 32 -8.61 7.17 8.45
N VAL A 33 -9.26 6.03 8.62
CA VAL A 33 -9.60 5.11 7.52
C VAL A 33 -11.10 4.88 7.50
N TYR A 34 -11.72 5.16 6.35
CA TYR A 34 -13.15 4.99 6.13
C TYR A 34 -13.40 3.99 5.01
N PHE A 35 -14.40 3.14 5.19
CA PHE A 35 -14.80 2.13 4.22
C PHE A 35 -16.15 2.48 3.63
N HIS A 36 -16.20 2.59 2.31
CA HIS A 36 -17.41 2.87 1.55
C HIS A 36 -17.82 1.61 0.80
N ASN A 37 -18.95 1.04 1.21
CA ASN A 37 -19.55 -0.06 0.47
C ASN A 37 -20.23 0.50 -0.78
N LEU A 38 -19.74 0.13 -1.94
CA LEU A 38 -20.23 0.66 -3.21
C LEU A 38 -21.72 0.36 -3.42
N HIS A 39 -22.25 -0.72 -2.85
CA HIS A 39 -23.67 -1.06 -2.88
C HIS A 39 -24.58 0.02 -2.26
N ASP A 40 -24.06 0.86 -1.34
CA ASP A 40 -24.83 1.94 -0.72
C ASP A 40 -25.05 3.12 -1.68
N TYR A 41 -24.30 3.18 -2.77
CA TYR A 41 -24.39 4.21 -3.81
C TYR A 41 -25.15 3.76 -5.07
N ALA A 42 -25.64 2.51 -5.10
CA ALA A 42 -26.42 1.98 -6.21
C ALA A 42 -27.78 2.68 -6.32
N ASN A 43 -28.24 2.88 -7.56
CA ASN A 43 -29.49 3.60 -7.85
C ASN A 43 -30.73 2.69 -7.95
N ASN A 44 -30.57 1.38 -7.82
CA ASN A 44 -31.67 0.41 -7.96
C ASN A 44 -31.95 -0.35 -6.64
N ALA A 45 -33.16 -0.91 -6.55
CA ALA A 45 -33.63 -1.63 -5.36
C ALA A 45 -32.80 -2.89 -5.04
N TYR A 46 -32.10 -3.45 -6.03
CA TYR A 46 -31.24 -4.63 -5.85
C TYR A 46 -29.82 -4.26 -5.39
N ARG A 47 -29.50 -2.96 -5.28
CA ARG A 47 -28.17 -2.45 -4.90
C ARG A 47 -27.06 -2.98 -5.82
N GLN A 48 -27.39 -3.13 -7.12
CA GLN A 48 -26.50 -3.65 -8.14
C GLN A 48 -25.41 -2.63 -8.47
N VAL A 49 -24.17 -3.10 -8.57
CA VAL A 49 -22.98 -2.27 -8.82
C VAL A 49 -22.15 -2.75 -10.00
N ASP A 50 -22.59 -3.82 -10.67
CA ASP A 50 -21.96 -4.45 -11.82
C ASP A 50 -22.97 -4.79 -12.90
N ASP A 51 -22.53 -4.82 -14.16
CA ASP A 51 -23.37 -5.17 -15.31
C ASP A 51 -22.53 -5.81 -16.41
N TYR A 52 -23.19 -6.35 -17.44
CA TYR A 52 -22.54 -6.91 -18.62
C TYR A 52 -21.78 -5.83 -19.39
N GLN A 53 -20.59 -6.19 -19.87
CA GLN A 53 -19.80 -5.29 -20.71
C GLN A 53 -20.41 -5.13 -22.09
N PHE A 54 -20.33 -3.93 -22.65
CA PHE A 54 -20.63 -3.72 -24.05
C PHE A 54 -19.71 -4.54 -24.96
N GLY A 55 -20.21 -5.04 -26.07
CA GLY A 55 -19.48 -5.90 -27.00
C GLY A 55 -19.48 -7.38 -26.61
N GLY A 56 -20.09 -7.75 -25.49
CA GLY A 56 -20.20 -9.14 -25.04
C GLY A 56 -18.93 -9.63 -24.36
N GLY A 57 -18.91 -10.91 -24.00
CA GLY A 57 -17.78 -11.54 -23.28
C GLY A 57 -18.20 -12.10 -21.92
N ALA A 58 -17.31 -12.85 -21.28
CA ALA A 58 -17.56 -13.46 -19.97
C ALA A 58 -17.27 -12.50 -18.83
N GLY A 59 -18.12 -12.50 -17.81
CA GLY A 59 -17.98 -11.73 -16.58
C GLY A 59 -18.65 -10.37 -16.62
N MET A 60 -18.67 -9.73 -15.45
CA MET A 60 -19.32 -8.45 -15.20
C MET A 60 -18.28 -7.35 -15.02
N VAL A 61 -18.69 -6.10 -15.18
CA VAL A 61 -17.86 -4.89 -15.03
C VAL A 61 -18.52 -3.99 -14.01
N MET A 62 -17.74 -3.37 -13.12
CA MET A 62 -18.25 -2.41 -12.16
C MET A 62 -18.81 -1.18 -12.88
N MET A 63 -20.06 -0.84 -12.53
CA MET A 63 -20.80 0.25 -13.16
C MET A 63 -20.22 1.62 -12.80
N ILE A 64 -20.26 2.54 -13.76
CA ILE A 64 -19.79 3.92 -13.54
C ILE A 64 -20.64 4.68 -12.52
N GLU A 65 -21.98 4.57 -12.55
CA GLU A 65 -22.89 5.40 -11.75
C GLU A 65 -22.67 5.28 -10.23
N PRO A 66 -22.57 4.07 -9.62
CA PRO A 66 -22.29 3.96 -8.20
C PRO A 66 -20.92 4.54 -7.81
N ILE A 67 -19.90 4.35 -8.66
CA ILE A 67 -18.54 4.84 -8.42
C ILE A 67 -18.50 6.37 -8.51
N ASP A 68 -19.10 6.96 -9.55
CA ASP A 68 -19.23 8.42 -9.70
C ASP A 68 -19.92 9.02 -8.48
N LYS A 69 -21.09 8.51 -8.11
CA LYS A 69 -21.84 9.00 -6.97
C LYS A 69 -21.03 8.94 -5.67
N CYS A 70 -20.29 7.86 -5.44
CA CYS A 70 -19.43 7.71 -4.26
C CYS A 70 -18.30 8.76 -4.28
N ILE A 71 -17.51 8.81 -5.35
CA ILE A 71 -16.36 9.73 -5.47
C ILE A 71 -16.83 11.19 -5.44
N THR A 72 -17.90 11.53 -6.13
CA THR A 72 -18.45 12.88 -6.14
C THR A 72 -18.93 13.31 -4.75
N THR A 73 -19.61 12.42 -4.01
CA THR A 73 -20.01 12.67 -2.63
C THR A 73 -18.79 12.96 -1.74
N LEU A 74 -17.74 12.16 -1.82
CA LEU A 74 -16.52 12.36 -1.06
C LEU A 74 -15.82 13.68 -1.42
N LYS A 75 -15.70 13.97 -2.73
CA LYS A 75 -15.09 15.21 -3.21
C LYS A 75 -15.90 16.47 -2.87
N ALA A 76 -17.20 16.35 -2.62
CA ALA A 76 -18.02 17.47 -2.14
C ALA A 76 -17.72 17.84 -0.68
N GLU A 77 -17.23 16.90 0.13
CA GLU A 77 -16.88 17.13 1.54
C GLU A 77 -15.47 17.70 1.73
N ARG A 78 -14.52 17.33 0.86
CA ARG A 78 -13.11 17.74 0.95
C ARG A 78 -12.35 17.59 -0.36
N GLN A 79 -11.16 18.21 -0.43
CA GLN A 79 -10.21 17.96 -1.50
C GLN A 79 -9.43 16.66 -1.23
N TYR A 80 -9.17 15.91 -2.29
CA TYR A 80 -8.33 14.72 -2.27
C TYR A 80 -7.10 14.94 -3.12
N ASP A 81 -5.93 14.54 -2.61
CA ASP A 81 -4.66 14.66 -3.31
C ASP A 81 -4.57 13.65 -4.47
N GLU A 82 -5.07 12.43 -4.23
CA GLU A 82 -5.10 11.39 -5.25
C GLU A 82 -6.38 10.54 -5.15
N VAL A 83 -6.85 10.08 -6.29
CA VAL A 83 -7.85 9.01 -6.44
C VAL A 83 -7.14 7.83 -7.08
N ILE A 84 -6.85 6.83 -6.29
CA ILE A 84 -6.01 5.69 -6.67
C ILE A 84 -6.89 4.50 -7.04
N PHE A 85 -6.67 3.93 -8.21
CA PHE A 85 -7.29 2.67 -8.62
C PHE A 85 -6.26 1.54 -8.54
N LEU A 86 -6.62 0.47 -7.85
CA LEU A 86 -5.80 -0.73 -7.75
C LEU A 86 -6.13 -1.71 -8.88
N THR A 87 -5.17 -1.91 -9.75
CA THR A 87 -5.34 -2.67 -10.98
C THR A 87 -4.03 -3.35 -11.40
N PRO A 88 -4.08 -4.56 -12.00
CA PRO A 88 -2.85 -5.26 -12.43
C PRO A 88 -2.06 -4.51 -13.50
N ASP A 89 -2.72 -3.70 -14.32
CA ASP A 89 -2.11 -2.93 -15.41
C ASP A 89 -1.63 -1.52 -15.01
N GLY A 90 -1.69 -1.19 -13.71
CA GLY A 90 -1.17 0.05 -13.16
C GLY A 90 0.36 0.08 -13.00
N GLU A 91 0.89 1.24 -12.59
CA GLU A 91 2.30 1.37 -12.21
C GLU A 91 2.63 0.47 -11.01
N THR A 92 3.68 -0.33 -11.11
CA THR A 92 4.09 -1.20 -10.01
C THR A 92 4.46 -0.38 -8.78
N LEU A 93 3.84 -0.69 -7.64
CA LEU A 93 4.11 -0.04 -6.36
C LEU A 93 5.58 -0.17 -5.96
N GLN A 94 6.23 0.95 -5.75
CA GLN A 94 7.60 1.05 -5.27
C GLN A 94 7.66 1.88 -3.99
N GLN A 95 8.74 1.73 -3.21
CA GLN A 95 8.94 2.50 -1.99
C GLN A 95 8.86 4.01 -2.23
N LYS A 96 9.40 4.50 -3.35
CA LYS A 96 9.33 5.90 -3.76
C LYS A 96 7.89 6.40 -3.90
N THR A 97 7.00 5.57 -4.43
CA THR A 97 5.57 5.89 -4.56
C THR A 97 4.92 5.94 -3.18
N ALA A 98 5.21 4.98 -2.30
CA ALA A 98 4.72 4.98 -0.93
C ALA A 98 5.22 6.21 -0.14
N ASN A 99 6.51 6.57 -0.28
CA ASN A 99 7.08 7.78 0.34
C ASN A 99 6.35 9.05 -0.13
N LYS A 100 6.04 9.17 -1.43
CA LYS A 100 5.29 10.31 -1.95
C LYS A 100 3.86 10.37 -1.40
N LEU A 101 3.16 9.23 -1.39
CA LEU A 101 1.79 9.15 -0.91
C LEU A 101 1.68 9.37 0.61
N SER A 102 2.72 9.05 1.39
CA SER A 102 2.71 9.30 2.84
C SER A 102 2.68 10.79 3.23
N LEU A 103 2.98 11.68 2.27
CA LEU A 103 2.90 13.13 2.44
C LEU A 103 1.54 13.71 2.10
N SER A 104 0.62 12.91 1.56
CA SER A 104 -0.74 13.33 1.21
C SER A 104 -1.59 13.53 2.45
N GLU A 105 -2.56 14.42 2.38
CA GLU A 105 -3.55 14.66 3.44
C GLU A 105 -4.77 13.74 3.29
N ASN A 106 -5.27 13.57 2.05
CA ASN A 106 -6.49 12.83 1.76
C ASN A 106 -6.34 11.96 0.52
N LEU A 107 -6.62 10.67 0.65
CA LEU A 107 -6.57 9.69 -0.44
C LEU A 107 -7.91 8.99 -0.60
N ILE A 108 -8.35 8.78 -1.86
CA ILE A 108 -9.37 7.80 -2.20
C ILE A 108 -8.67 6.59 -2.81
N ILE A 109 -9.04 5.39 -2.37
CA ILE A 109 -8.57 4.13 -2.95
C ILE A 109 -9.78 3.36 -3.47
N LEU A 110 -9.86 3.18 -4.79
CA LEU A 110 -10.87 2.35 -5.44
C LEU A 110 -10.33 0.93 -5.61
N CYS A 111 -11.02 -0.03 -4.99
CA CYS A 111 -10.76 -1.46 -5.16
C CYS A 111 -11.55 -1.96 -6.38
N GLY A 112 -10.83 -2.41 -7.41
CA GLY A 112 -11.46 -3.10 -8.55
C GLY A 112 -11.99 -4.46 -8.15
N HIS A 113 -13.00 -4.93 -8.87
CA HIS A 113 -13.58 -6.26 -8.72
C HIS A 113 -14.08 -6.78 -10.08
N PHE A 114 -14.53 -8.04 -10.15
CA PHE A 114 -15.06 -8.67 -11.37
C PHE A 114 -14.03 -8.66 -12.52
N LYS A 115 -14.41 -8.13 -13.71
CA LYS A 115 -13.51 -7.94 -14.86
C LYS A 115 -12.79 -6.59 -14.85
N GLY A 116 -13.09 -5.74 -13.90
CA GLY A 116 -12.57 -4.39 -13.78
C GLY A 116 -13.68 -3.36 -13.61
N VAL A 117 -13.34 -2.11 -13.82
CA VAL A 117 -14.26 -0.97 -13.76
C VAL A 117 -14.55 -0.43 -15.15
N ASP A 118 -15.68 0.24 -15.33
CA ASP A 118 -15.99 0.98 -16.56
C ASP A 118 -14.84 1.94 -16.90
N GLN A 119 -14.36 1.93 -18.14
CA GLN A 119 -13.21 2.72 -18.57
C GLN A 119 -13.40 4.21 -18.33
N ARG A 120 -14.60 4.73 -18.39
CA ARG A 120 -14.92 6.14 -18.11
C ARG A 120 -14.60 6.54 -16.67
N VAL A 121 -14.63 5.60 -15.71
CA VAL A 121 -14.17 5.83 -14.34
C VAL A 121 -12.67 6.13 -14.34
N ARG A 122 -11.89 5.31 -15.05
CA ARG A 122 -10.44 5.51 -15.18
C ARG A 122 -10.11 6.84 -15.83
N ASP A 123 -10.81 7.17 -16.91
CA ASP A 123 -10.54 8.36 -17.71
C ASP A 123 -10.89 9.68 -17.00
N HIS A 124 -11.90 9.68 -16.10
CA HIS A 124 -12.45 10.92 -15.55
C HIS A 124 -12.24 11.10 -14.04
N PHE A 125 -12.03 10.04 -13.27
CA PHE A 125 -11.96 10.12 -11.81
C PHE A 125 -10.60 9.73 -11.24
N ILE A 126 -9.90 8.79 -11.90
CA ILE A 126 -8.64 8.23 -11.39
C ILE A 126 -7.48 9.16 -11.71
N THR A 127 -6.66 9.46 -10.70
CA THR A 127 -5.44 10.25 -10.85
C THR A 127 -4.19 9.37 -10.89
N LYS A 128 -4.29 8.15 -10.33
CA LYS A 128 -3.19 7.21 -10.25
C LYS A 128 -3.69 5.77 -10.29
N GLU A 129 -3.03 4.94 -11.10
CA GLU A 129 -3.27 3.50 -11.17
C GLU A 129 -2.07 2.75 -10.62
N ILE A 130 -2.31 1.85 -9.66
CA ILE A 130 -1.23 1.14 -8.95
C ILE A 130 -1.47 -0.36 -9.02
N SER A 131 -0.41 -1.09 -9.42
CA SER A 131 -0.29 -2.54 -9.31
C SER A 131 0.59 -2.92 -8.14
N ILE A 132 0.25 -3.99 -7.42
CA ILE A 132 1.10 -4.57 -6.37
C ILE A 132 1.97 -5.74 -6.89
N GLY A 133 1.97 -5.98 -8.20
CA GLY A 133 2.77 -7.01 -8.86
C GLY A 133 2.08 -7.63 -10.06
N ASP A 134 2.83 -8.39 -10.85
CA ASP A 134 2.38 -9.02 -12.10
C ASP A 134 1.60 -10.31 -11.83
N TYR A 135 0.47 -10.18 -11.15
CA TYR A 135 -0.48 -11.26 -10.88
C TYR A 135 -1.89 -10.70 -10.69
N VAL A 136 -2.89 -11.55 -10.88
CA VAL A 136 -4.29 -11.18 -10.78
C VAL A 136 -4.89 -11.69 -9.47
N LEU A 137 -5.59 -10.80 -8.76
CA LEU A 137 -6.39 -11.12 -7.56
C LEU A 137 -7.88 -11.11 -7.90
N SER A 138 -8.70 -11.62 -6.98
CA SER A 138 -10.16 -11.59 -7.11
C SER A 138 -10.74 -10.17 -6.98
N GLY A 139 -10.01 -9.26 -6.31
CA GLY A 139 -10.39 -7.87 -6.12
C GLY A 139 -9.22 -7.02 -5.64
N GLY A 140 -9.39 -5.71 -5.60
CA GLY A 140 -8.36 -4.75 -5.20
C GLY A 140 -8.17 -4.59 -3.70
N GLU A 141 -8.99 -5.24 -2.87
CA GLU A 141 -9.02 -5.04 -1.41
C GLU A 141 -7.67 -5.38 -0.75
N LEU A 142 -7.07 -6.53 -1.10
CA LEU A 142 -5.76 -6.90 -0.58
C LEU A 142 -4.66 -5.95 -1.06
N GLY A 143 -4.77 -5.47 -2.31
CA GLY A 143 -3.90 -4.42 -2.82
C GLY A 143 -4.01 -3.13 -2.02
N ALA A 144 -5.24 -2.75 -1.63
CA ALA A 144 -5.49 -1.59 -0.77
C ALA A 144 -4.85 -1.77 0.61
N ALA A 145 -4.94 -2.95 1.22
CA ALA A 145 -4.28 -3.24 2.48
C ALA A 145 -2.75 -3.10 2.37
N VAL A 146 -2.14 -3.67 1.31
CA VAL A 146 -0.69 -3.55 1.04
C VAL A 146 -0.27 -2.09 0.85
N LEU A 147 -1.03 -1.31 0.06
CA LEU A 147 -0.77 0.10 -0.16
C LEU A 147 -0.88 0.90 1.15
N CYS A 148 -1.95 0.67 1.93
CA CYS A 148 -2.15 1.32 3.21
C CYS A 148 -1.02 1.00 4.20
N ASP A 149 -0.58 -0.25 4.30
CA ASP A 149 0.55 -0.62 5.16
C ASP A 149 1.83 0.11 4.76
N ALA A 150 2.15 0.08 3.46
CA ALA A 150 3.35 0.72 2.93
C ALA A 150 3.37 2.25 3.15
N VAL A 151 2.19 2.90 3.09
CA VAL A 151 2.04 4.35 3.25
C VAL A 151 1.95 4.75 4.73
N ILE A 152 1.05 4.12 5.50
CA ILE A 152 0.74 4.53 6.88
C ILE A 152 1.96 4.39 7.79
N ARG A 153 2.77 3.33 7.61
CA ARG A 153 3.98 3.13 8.42
C ARG A 153 5.03 4.24 8.29
N LEU A 154 4.95 5.04 7.23
CA LEU A 154 5.87 6.16 6.95
C LEU A 154 5.39 7.47 7.57
N ILE A 155 4.16 7.53 8.08
CA ILE A 155 3.64 8.73 8.74
C ILE A 155 4.41 8.95 10.06
N PRO A 156 4.91 10.17 10.33
CA PRO A 156 5.60 10.47 11.58
C PRO A 156 4.79 10.06 12.83
N GLY A 157 5.44 9.42 13.79
CA GLY A 157 4.82 8.97 15.05
C GLY A 157 4.09 7.61 14.96
N VAL A 158 4.00 6.97 13.78
CA VAL A 158 3.43 5.62 13.62
C VAL A 158 4.42 4.56 14.09
N LEU A 159 5.66 4.62 13.62
CA LEU A 159 6.75 3.78 14.13
C LEU A 159 7.29 4.34 15.44
N SER A 160 7.68 3.46 16.35
CA SER A 160 8.24 3.85 17.64
C SER A 160 9.63 4.51 17.51
N ASP A 161 10.37 4.15 16.47
CA ASP A 161 11.64 4.73 16.08
C ASP A 161 11.54 5.17 14.61
N GLU A 162 11.49 6.47 14.39
CA GLU A 162 11.36 7.06 13.05
C GLU A 162 12.57 6.75 12.16
N THR A 163 13.74 6.54 12.75
CA THR A 163 14.95 6.17 12.01
C THR A 163 14.87 4.75 11.44
N SER A 164 13.99 3.89 11.99
CA SER A 164 13.79 2.53 11.50
C SER A 164 13.33 2.51 10.04
N ALA A 165 12.45 3.44 9.64
CA ALA A 165 12.01 3.53 8.26
C ALA A 165 13.14 3.95 7.30
N LEU A 166 14.10 4.74 7.77
CA LEU A 166 15.23 5.22 6.95
C LEU A 166 16.25 4.11 6.63
N THR A 167 16.32 3.09 7.47
CA THR A 167 17.27 1.96 7.30
C THR A 167 16.64 0.74 6.63
N ASP A 168 15.37 0.82 6.25
CA ASP A 168 14.68 -0.24 5.54
C ASP A 168 15.17 -0.36 4.08
N SER A 169 14.93 -1.54 3.48
CA SER A 169 15.22 -1.76 2.05
C SER A 169 14.52 -0.73 1.17
N PHE A 170 15.18 -0.34 0.08
CA PHE A 170 14.70 0.55 -0.99
C PHE A 170 14.65 2.05 -0.66
N GLN A 171 15.11 2.49 0.51
CA GLN A 171 15.18 3.93 0.80
C GLN A 171 16.27 4.62 -0.05
N ASP A 172 17.47 4.04 -0.09
CA ASP A 172 18.62 4.56 -0.88
C ASP A 172 18.98 3.64 -2.05
N ASN A 173 17.99 3.00 -2.66
CA ASN A 173 18.18 1.98 -3.70
C ASN A 173 19.01 0.77 -3.24
N LEU A 174 19.13 0.53 -1.96
CA LEU A 174 19.82 -0.61 -1.39
C LEU A 174 18.84 -1.53 -0.65
N LEU A 175 19.21 -2.80 -0.54
CA LEU A 175 18.57 -3.73 0.39
C LEU A 175 19.18 -3.53 1.79
N ALA A 176 18.35 -3.64 2.82
CA ALA A 176 18.80 -3.61 4.20
C ALA A 176 19.88 -4.68 4.46
N PRO A 177 20.89 -4.39 5.31
CA PRO A 177 21.90 -5.36 5.70
C PRO A 177 21.28 -6.52 6.50
N PRO A 178 22.00 -7.66 6.64
CA PRO A 178 21.53 -8.74 7.49
C PRO A 178 21.48 -8.29 8.95
N VAL A 179 20.45 -8.73 9.67
CA VAL A 179 20.24 -8.43 11.09
C VAL A 179 20.35 -9.70 11.92
N TYR A 180 20.86 -9.53 13.15
CA TYR A 180 21.07 -10.62 14.10
C TYR A 180 20.45 -10.27 15.46
N THR A 181 20.00 -11.28 16.19
CA THR A 181 19.48 -11.14 17.55
C THR A 181 20.17 -12.13 18.49
N ARG A 182 19.89 -12.03 19.78
CA ARG A 182 20.43 -12.96 20.82
C ARG A 182 19.86 -14.37 20.63
N PRO A 183 20.66 -15.40 20.96
CA PRO A 183 22.03 -15.39 21.51
C PRO A 183 23.08 -15.12 20.41
N ALA A 184 24.28 -14.65 20.80
CA ALA A 184 25.39 -14.37 19.88
C ALA A 184 25.97 -15.63 19.21
N ASN A 185 25.85 -16.79 19.85
CA ASN A 185 26.13 -18.11 19.26
C ASN A 185 24.92 -19.00 19.45
N TYR A 186 24.41 -19.55 18.36
CA TYR A 186 23.32 -20.52 18.36
C TYR A 186 23.72 -21.75 17.53
N LYS A 187 23.97 -22.88 18.18
CA LYS A 187 24.39 -24.15 17.55
C LYS A 187 25.65 -24.04 16.68
N GLY A 188 26.60 -23.16 17.06
CA GLY A 188 27.81 -22.92 16.29
C GLY A 188 27.66 -21.85 15.20
N TRP A 189 26.47 -21.28 15.02
CA TRP A 189 26.23 -20.13 14.13
C TRP A 189 26.44 -18.83 14.92
N GLU A 190 27.42 -18.06 14.51
CA GLU A 190 27.88 -16.90 15.26
C GLU A 190 27.43 -15.58 14.63
N VAL A 191 27.17 -14.60 15.47
CA VAL A 191 26.98 -13.21 15.04
C VAL A 191 28.36 -12.64 14.70
N PRO A 192 28.51 -11.88 13.60
CA PRO A 192 29.78 -11.21 13.28
C PRO A 192 30.33 -10.39 14.43
N GLU A 193 31.60 -10.56 14.78
CA GLU A 193 32.26 -9.91 15.91
C GLU A 193 32.14 -8.38 15.89
N VAL A 194 32.17 -7.78 14.69
CA VAL A 194 32.01 -6.32 14.54
C VAL A 194 30.71 -5.82 15.15
N LEU A 195 29.61 -6.59 15.07
CA LEU A 195 28.30 -6.21 15.61
C LEU A 195 28.22 -6.28 17.12
N THR A 196 29.14 -7.02 17.77
CA THR A 196 29.24 -7.15 19.22
C THR A 196 30.34 -6.30 19.82
N SER A 197 31.13 -5.61 18.99
CA SER A 197 32.32 -4.83 19.41
C SER A 197 32.02 -3.54 20.17
N GLY A 198 30.77 -3.00 20.04
CA GLY A 198 30.43 -1.67 20.56
C GLY A 198 31.04 -0.50 19.77
N ASN A 199 31.81 -0.75 18.69
CA ASN A 199 32.43 0.28 17.88
C ASN A 199 31.47 0.76 16.79
N THR A 200 30.68 1.79 17.10
CA THR A 200 29.60 2.32 16.19
C THR A 200 30.10 2.61 14.78
N PRO A 201 31.23 3.33 14.55
CA PRO A 201 31.70 3.57 13.17
C PRO A 201 32.00 2.29 12.38
N LYS A 202 32.61 1.28 13.02
CA LYS A 202 32.86 -0.01 12.33
C LYS A 202 31.59 -0.79 12.06
N ILE A 203 30.61 -0.69 12.94
CA ILE A 203 29.29 -1.33 12.76
C ILE A 203 28.56 -0.69 11.57
N GLU A 204 28.59 0.64 11.47
CA GLU A 204 27.98 1.36 10.35
C GLU A 204 28.65 1.01 9.02
N GLN A 205 29.96 1.05 8.95
CA GLN A 205 30.72 0.63 7.77
C GLN A 205 30.37 -0.80 7.34
N TRP A 206 30.33 -1.73 8.29
CA TRP A 206 29.96 -3.13 8.01
C TRP A 206 28.54 -3.23 7.46
N ARG A 207 27.60 -2.45 8.01
CA ARG A 207 26.20 -2.44 7.52
C ARG A 207 26.10 -1.95 6.08
N GLU A 208 26.82 -0.88 5.76
CA GLU A 208 26.86 -0.34 4.39
C GLU A 208 27.47 -1.34 3.40
N GLU A 209 28.59 -1.97 3.73
CA GLU A 209 29.23 -2.98 2.93
C GLU A 209 28.30 -4.19 2.68
N MET A 210 27.63 -4.67 3.73
CA MET A 210 26.69 -5.79 3.63
C MET A 210 25.41 -5.44 2.84
N ALA A 211 24.90 -4.22 2.98
CA ALA A 211 23.79 -3.73 2.21
C ALA A 211 24.13 -3.71 0.71
N TYR A 212 25.30 -3.15 0.36
CA TYR A 212 25.79 -3.11 -1.03
C TYR A 212 25.99 -4.50 -1.63
N GLN A 213 26.69 -5.40 -0.91
CA GLN A 213 26.92 -6.77 -1.37
C GLN A 213 25.60 -7.51 -1.59
N ARG A 214 24.69 -7.43 -0.62
CA ARG A 214 23.37 -8.07 -0.70
C ARG A 214 22.55 -7.53 -1.88
N THR A 215 22.62 -6.23 -2.14
CA THR A 215 21.94 -5.60 -3.27
C THR A 215 22.53 -6.08 -4.58
N LYS A 216 23.85 -6.12 -4.70
CA LYS A 216 24.55 -6.62 -5.88
C LYS A 216 24.20 -8.05 -6.22
N GLU A 217 24.05 -8.90 -5.21
CA GLU A 217 23.71 -10.33 -5.39
C GLU A 217 22.24 -10.55 -5.74
N ARG A 218 21.32 -9.84 -5.07
CA ARG A 218 19.90 -10.15 -5.12
C ARG A 218 19.08 -9.20 -6.02
N ARG A 219 19.49 -7.95 -6.09
CA ARG A 219 18.79 -6.90 -6.82
C ARG A 219 19.79 -5.96 -7.51
N PRO A 220 20.61 -6.49 -8.43
CA PRO A 220 21.60 -5.69 -9.16
C PRO A 220 20.97 -4.58 -10.03
N ASP A 221 19.67 -4.69 -10.32
CA ASP A 221 18.88 -3.69 -11.00
C ASP A 221 18.78 -2.36 -10.24
N LEU A 222 18.88 -2.38 -8.91
CA LEU A 222 18.83 -1.18 -8.06
C LEU A 222 20.12 -0.36 -8.08
N LEU A 223 21.22 -0.94 -8.56
CA LEU A 223 22.55 -0.29 -8.63
C LEU A 223 22.85 0.37 -9.99
N LYS A 224 21.86 0.43 -10.88
CA LYS A 224 21.97 1.00 -12.23
C LYS A 224 21.65 2.47 -12.28
#